data_9fbb1a42a71e0ec1960ecd37f98b3b58
#
_entry.id   9fbb1a42a71e0ec1960ecd37f98b3b58
#
_cell.length_a   1.000
_cell.length_b   1.000
_cell.length_c   1.000
_cell.angle_alpha   90.00
_cell.angle_beta   90.00
_cell.angle_gamma   90.00
#
_symmetry.space_group_name_H-M   'P 1'
#
loop_
_entity.id
_entity.type
_entity.pdbx_description
1 polymer ?
#
loop_
_entity_poly.entity_id
_entity_poly.type
_entity_poly.pdbx_seq_one_letter_code
_entity_poly.pdbx_strand_id
1 'polypeptide(L)'
;MTFLVLFARKMMLKNQASDLNYKLMQKQQELQDLQSYTAAIADGEVSLNDLSTAPASMFGNMTQYMVGSHNYAMQAAQQQYGMFAGQQAVSQDAMAQQQYQQLVFKNLYDQQKQQVLKAEQAKLHVKEKSMENEKLRLEQQLKLIESELGTIDQSIDKGIKDAAPQYA
;
A
#
# COMPACT_ATOMS: atom_id res chain seq x y z
N MET A 1 -29.91 -18.61 30.66
CA MET A 1 -29.97 -17.36 29.83
C MET A 1 -31.26 -17.37 29.07
N THR A 2 -31.96 -16.24 29.04
CA THR A 2 -33.22 -16.11 28.32
C THR A 2 -32.93 -16.18 26.81
N PHE A 3 -33.66 -16.99 26.06
CA PHE A 3 -33.56 -17.19 24.61
C PHE A 3 -33.48 -15.87 23.83
N LEU A 4 -34.21 -14.85 24.28
CA LEU A 4 -34.22 -13.51 23.72
C LEU A 4 -32.85 -12.80 23.80
N VAL A 5 -32.11 -13.02 24.88
CA VAL A 5 -30.74 -12.46 25.05
C VAL A 5 -29.74 -13.09 24.08
N LEU A 6 -29.83 -14.42 23.87
CA LEU A 6 -29.00 -15.11 22.89
C LEU A 6 -29.29 -14.64 21.46
N PHE A 7 -30.57 -14.40 21.14
CA PHE A 7 -30.97 -13.91 19.83
C PHE A 7 -30.49 -12.46 19.59
N ALA A 8 -30.63 -11.60 20.59
CA ALA A 8 -30.10 -10.23 20.52
C ALA A 8 -28.56 -10.21 20.35
N ARG A 9 -27.85 -11.06 21.08
CA ARG A 9 -26.38 -11.20 20.94
C ARG A 9 -26.00 -11.70 19.56
N LYS A 10 -26.72 -12.70 19.02
CA LYS A 10 -26.53 -13.20 17.65
C LYS A 10 -26.66 -12.09 16.60
N MET A 11 -27.72 -11.27 16.70
CA MET A 11 -27.94 -10.16 15.78
C MET A 11 -26.81 -9.13 15.85
N MET A 12 -26.39 -8.77 17.06
CA MET A 12 -25.26 -7.85 17.27
C MET A 12 -23.96 -8.37 16.65
N LEU A 13 -23.64 -9.64 16.87
CA LEU A 13 -22.42 -10.27 16.31
C LEU A 13 -22.47 -10.38 14.78
N LYS A 14 -23.65 -10.67 14.20
CA LYS A 14 -23.83 -10.65 12.75
C LYS A 14 -23.55 -9.28 12.15
N ASN A 15 -24.04 -8.21 12.79
CA ASN A 15 -23.75 -6.84 12.34
C ASN A 15 -22.24 -6.53 12.45
N GLN A 16 -21.60 -6.90 13.56
CA GLN A 16 -20.16 -6.73 13.72
C GLN A 16 -19.37 -7.53 12.68
N ALA A 17 -19.76 -8.76 12.37
CA ALA A 17 -19.13 -9.57 11.32
C ALA A 17 -19.27 -8.91 9.94
N SER A 18 -20.45 -8.35 9.63
CA SER A 18 -20.68 -7.62 8.38
C SER A 18 -19.78 -6.39 8.27
N ASP A 19 -19.67 -5.59 9.35
CA ASP A 19 -18.81 -4.41 9.39
C ASP A 19 -17.31 -4.77 9.23
N LEU A 20 -16.88 -5.86 9.86
CA LEU A 20 -15.51 -6.34 9.72
C LEU A 20 -15.23 -6.86 8.31
N ASN A 21 -16.16 -7.59 7.70
CA ASN A 21 -16.03 -8.04 6.32
C ASN A 21 -15.92 -6.86 5.35
N TYR A 22 -16.71 -5.81 5.55
CA TYR A 22 -16.62 -4.61 4.75
C TYR A 22 -15.25 -3.92 4.89
N LYS A 23 -14.76 -3.75 6.12
CA LYS A 23 -13.41 -3.20 6.39
C LYS A 23 -12.31 -4.06 5.78
N LEU A 24 -12.46 -5.38 5.84
CA LEU A 24 -11.52 -6.33 5.25
C LEU A 24 -11.44 -6.17 3.72
N MET A 25 -12.60 -6.06 3.07
CA MET A 25 -12.68 -5.80 1.62
C MET A 25 -12.01 -4.47 1.26
N GLN A 26 -12.30 -3.40 1.99
CA GLN A 26 -11.65 -2.10 1.77
C GLN A 26 -10.13 -2.21 1.90
N LYS A 27 -9.65 -2.86 2.97
CA LYS A 27 -8.21 -3.03 3.21
C LYS A 27 -7.54 -3.87 2.15
N GLN A 28 -8.22 -4.88 1.64
CA GLN A 28 -7.72 -5.71 0.54
C GLN A 28 -7.61 -4.92 -0.77
N GLN A 29 -8.57 -4.05 -1.05
CA GLN A 29 -8.53 -3.17 -2.22
C GLN A 29 -7.41 -2.14 -2.10
N GLU A 30 -7.25 -1.50 -0.93
CA GLU A 30 -6.14 -0.57 -0.68
C GLU A 30 -4.77 -1.26 -0.87
N LEU A 31 -4.63 -2.51 -0.44
CA LEU A 31 -3.41 -3.30 -0.61
C LEU A 31 -3.14 -3.58 -2.10
N GLN A 32 -4.17 -3.96 -2.85
CA GLN A 32 -4.09 -4.17 -4.29
C GLN A 32 -3.66 -2.89 -5.03
N ASP A 33 -4.26 -1.75 -4.67
CA ASP A 33 -3.91 -0.44 -5.23
C ASP A 33 -2.44 -0.09 -4.94
N LEU A 34 -1.98 -0.37 -3.71
CA LEU A 34 -0.59 -0.14 -3.31
C LEU A 34 0.38 -1.02 -4.11
N GLN A 35 0.05 -2.30 -4.30
CA GLN A 35 0.85 -3.23 -5.10
C GLN A 35 0.92 -2.80 -6.57
N SER A 36 -0.19 -2.31 -7.13
CA SER A 36 -0.22 -1.76 -8.49
C SER A 36 0.69 -0.54 -8.61
N TYR A 37 0.68 0.36 -7.62
CA TYR A 37 1.60 1.50 -7.59
C TYR A 37 3.07 1.04 -7.47
N THR A 38 3.36 0.09 -6.59
CA THR A 38 4.71 -0.46 -6.42
C THR A 38 5.23 -1.08 -7.72
N ALA A 39 4.38 -1.80 -8.45
CA ALA A 39 4.72 -2.37 -9.75
C ALA A 39 4.97 -1.27 -10.80
N ALA A 40 4.16 -0.22 -10.83
CA ALA A 40 4.31 0.88 -11.79
C ALA A 40 5.62 1.65 -11.60
N ILE A 41 6.14 1.76 -10.36
CA ILE A 41 7.43 2.44 -10.10
C ILE A 41 8.63 1.48 -10.14
N ALA A 42 8.44 0.19 -10.38
CA ALA A 42 9.52 -0.81 -10.28
C ALA A 42 10.72 -0.47 -11.19
N ASP A 43 10.44 0.05 -12.38
CA ASP A 43 11.44 0.47 -13.37
C ASP A 43 12.01 1.87 -13.13
N GLY A 44 11.55 2.57 -12.08
CA GLY A 44 11.99 3.92 -11.72
C GLY A 44 11.35 5.05 -12.51
N GLU A 45 10.47 4.72 -13.45
CA GLU A 45 9.75 5.68 -14.28
C GLU A 45 8.24 5.40 -14.25
N VAL A 46 7.46 6.44 -13.95
CA VAL A 46 6.01 6.40 -14.11
C VAL A 46 5.68 7.00 -15.47
N SER A 47 5.09 6.21 -16.34
CA SER A 47 4.64 6.68 -17.66
C SER A 47 3.25 7.33 -17.58
N LEU A 48 2.88 8.09 -18.62
CA LEU A 48 1.52 8.62 -18.75
C LEU A 48 0.47 7.49 -18.85
N ASN A 49 0.87 6.34 -19.40
CA ASN A 49 0.00 5.19 -19.47
C ASN A 49 -0.26 4.60 -18.07
N ASP A 50 0.77 4.51 -17.22
CA ASP A 50 0.62 4.06 -15.83
C ASP A 50 -0.31 4.99 -15.04
N LEU A 51 -0.18 6.31 -15.26
CA LEU A 51 -1.10 7.29 -14.66
C LEU A 51 -2.54 7.12 -15.14
N SER A 52 -2.75 6.80 -16.42
CA SER A 52 -4.10 6.62 -16.96
C SER A 52 -4.81 5.37 -16.46
N THR A 53 -4.04 4.35 -16.09
CA THR A 53 -4.52 3.06 -15.55
C THR A 53 -4.45 2.98 -14.03
N ALA A 54 -3.92 4.03 -13.37
CA ALA A 54 -3.75 4.06 -11.93
C ALA A 54 -5.08 4.04 -11.19
N PRO A 55 -5.17 3.28 -10.09
CA PRO A 55 -6.31 3.38 -9.17
C PRO A 55 -6.46 4.83 -8.67
N ALA A 56 -7.72 5.30 -8.55
CA ALA A 56 -8.00 6.67 -8.12
C ALA A 56 -7.34 7.02 -6.75
N SER A 57 -7.24 6.04 -5.85
CA SER A 57 -6.57 6.15 -4.54
C SER A 57 -5.06 6.41 -4.63
N MET A 58 -4.40 5.96 -5.72
CA MET A 58 -2.94 6.06 -5.91
C MET A 58 -2.53 7.10 -6.94
N PHE A 59 -3.45 7.63 -7.75
CA PHE A 59 -3.16 8.61 -8.80
C PHE A 59 -2.36 9.82 -8.29
N GLY A 60 -2.77 10.39 -7.14
CA GLY A 60 -2.06 11.52 -6.53
C GLY A 60 -0.63 11.17 -6.11
N ASN A 61 -0.43 9.99 -5.53
CA ASN A 61 0.90 9.52 -5.12
C ASN A 61 1.81 9.28 -6.33
N MET A 62 1.28 8.66 -7.39
CA MET A 62 2.02 8.42 -8.64
C MET A 62 2.42 9.74 -9.32
N THR A 63 1.50 10.69 -9.41
CA THR A 63 1.79 12.02 -9.96
C THR A 63 2.85 12.75 -9.14
N GLN A 64 2.73 12.73 -7.82
CA GLN A 64 3.71 13.35 -6.92
C GLN A 64 5.08 12.69 -7.04
N TYR A 65 5.15 11.37 -7.15
CA TYR A 65 6.41 10.66 -7.38
C TYR A 65 7.03 11.03 -8.72
N MET A 66 6.24 11.00 -9.80
CA MET A 66 6.73 11.33 -11.15
C MET A 66 7.35 12.73 -11.21
N VAL A 67 6.65 13.74 -10.70
CA VAL A 67 7.13 15.13 -10.72
C VAL A 67 8.22 15.36 -9.67
N GLY A 68 8.04 14.83 -8.47
CA GLY A 68 8.94 15.02 -7.34
C GLY A 68 10.29 14.33 -7.53
N SER A 69 10.31 13.11 -8.06
CA SER A 69 11.55 12.38 -8.33
C SER A 69 12.41 13.07 -9.41
N HIS A 70 11.77 13.56 -10.47
CA HIS A 70 12.47 14.31 -11.52
C HIS A 70 13.07 15.62 -10.98
N ASN A 71 12.26 16.43 -10.31
CA ASN A 71 12.69 17.73 -9.77
C ASN A 71 13.82 17.55 -8.73
N TYR A 72 13.68 16.59 -7.83
CA TYR A 72 14.71 16.30 -6.83
C TYR A 72 16.02 15.84 -7.49
N ALA A 73 15.94 14.87 -8.41
CA ALA A 73 17.12 14.35 -9.10
C ALA A 73 17.82 15.43 -9.93
N MET A 74 17.07 16.30 -10.60
CA MET A 74 17.60 17.42 -11.36
C MET A 74 18.33 18.41 -10.45
N GLN A 75 17.71 18.84 -9.36
CA GLN A 75 18.31 19.78 -8.42
C GLN A 75 19.54 19.22 -7.72
N ALA A 76 19.50 17.97 -7.29
CA ALA A 76 20.64 17.30 -6.64
C ALA A 76 21.80 17.10 -7.62
N ALA A 77 21.49 16.71 -8.88
CA ALA A 77 22.51 16.57 -9.92
C ALA A 77 23.17 17.93 -10.25
N GLN A 78 22.40 19.01 -10.33
CA GLN A 78 22.93 20.36 -10.56
C GLN A 78 23.85 20.81 -9.42
N GLN A 79 23.47 20.57 -8.17
CA GLN A 79 24.31 20.90 -7.02
C GLN A 79 25.63 20.12 -7.02
N GLN A 80 25.57 18.81 -7.23
CA GLN A 80 26.77 17.97 -7.30
C GLN A 80 27.66 18.34 -8.50
N TYR A 81 27.06 18.56 -9.66
CA TYR A 81 27.79 18.99 -10.84
C TYR A 81 28.52 20.31 -10.61
N GLY A 82 27.86 21.28 -9.95
CA GLY A 82 28.49 22.58 -9.62
C GLY A 82 29.73 22.44 -8.74
N MET A 83 29.76 21.45 -7.82
CA MET A 83 30.95 21.17 -7.00
C MET A 83 32.10 20.56 -7.83
N PHE A 84 31.78 19.71 -8.83
CA PHE A 84 32.79 19.09 -9.69
C PHE A 84 33.28 20.01 -10.80
N ALA A 85 32.44 20.88 -11.37
CA ALA A 85 32.79 21.79 -12.46
C ALA A 85 33.90 22.77 -12.08
N GLY A 86 34.01 23.13 -10.79
CA GLY A 86 35.08 23.99 -10.27
C GLY A 86 36.44 23.33 -10.15
N GLN A 87 36.57 22.01 -10.27
CA GLN A 87 37.78 21.24 -10.05
C GLN A 87 38.43 20.72 -11.35
N GLN A 88 37.76 20.83 -12.50
CA GLN A 88 38.27 20.29 -13.75
C GLN A 88 39.08 21.31 -14.55
N ALA A 89 40.35 20.96 -14.73
CA ALA A 89 41.23 21.69 -15.63
C ALA A 89 40.79 21.53 -17.10
N VAL A 90 40.85 22.62 -17.81
CA VAL A 90 40.44 22.82 -19.18
C VAL A 90 41.09 21.84 -20.15
N SER A 91 40.33 20.94 -20.76
CA SER A 91 40.75 20.25 -21.97
C SER A 91 40.61 21.19 -23.18
N GLN A 92 41.58 21.12 -24.12
CA GLN A 92 41.64 22.03 -25.27
C GLN A 92 40.53 21.80 -26.32
N ASP A 93 39.76 20.70 -26.21
CA ASP A 93 38.66 20.37 -27.12
C ASP A 93 37.28 20.68 -26.48
N ALA A 94 36.69 21.77 -26.91
CA ALA A 94 35.41 22.25 -26.36
C ALA A 94 34.26 21.27 -26.61
N MET A 95 34.26 20.50 -27.71
CA MET A 95 33.18 19.54 -28.02
C MET A 95 33.28 18.31 -27.16
N ALA A 96 34.47 17.78 -26.97
CA ALA A 96 34.73 16.63 -26.06
C ALA A 96 34.38 17.01 -24.61
N GLN A 97 34.70 18.21 -24.18
CA GLN A 97 34.38 18.74 -22.87
C GLN A 97 32.86 18.82 -22.65
N GLN A 98 32.09 19.32 -23.63
CA GLN A 98 30.64 19.40 -23.55
C GLN A 98 29.98 18.02 -23.47
N GLN A 99 30.42 17.06 -24.28
CA GLN A 99 29.93 15.68 -24.21
C GLN A 99 30.23 15.03 -22.87
N TYR A 100 31.43 15.22 -22.33
CA TYR A 100 31.80 14.71 -21.01
C TYR A 100 30.94 15.33 -19.90
N GLN A 101 30.70 16.64 -19.96
CA GLN A 101 29.84 17.33 -18.99
C GLN A 101 28.40 16.79 -19.02
N GLN A 102 27.84 16.54 -20.20
CA GLN A 102 26.50 15.94 -20.34
C GLN A 102 26.47 14.51 -19.78
N LEU A 103 27.50 13.72 -20.03
CA LEU A 103 27.60 12.36 -19.51
C LEU A 103 27.67 12.33 -17.98
N VAL A 104 28.52 13.19 -17.39
CA VAL A 104 28.65 13.32 -15.95
C VAL A 104 27.31 13.75 -15.32
N PHE A 105 26.68 14.78 -15.88
CA PHE A 105 25.40 15.26 -15.41
C PHE A 105 24.32 14.17 -15.48
N LYS A 106 24.25 13.46 -16.61
CA LYS A 106 23.31 12.34 -16.78
C LYS A 106 23.54 11.25 -15.73
N ASN A 107 24.78 10.84 -15.50
CA ASN A 107 25.12 9.83 -14.51
C ASN A 107 24.72 10.27 -13.08
N LEU A 108 24.96 11.52 -12.73
CA LEU A 108 24.54 12.08 -11.45
C LEU A 108 23.02 12.10 -11.32
N TYR A 109 22.30 12.53 -12.36
CA TYR A 109 20.86 12.53 -12.41
C TYR A 109 20.28 11.11 -12.23
N ASP A 110 20.78 10.12 -12.98
CA ASP A 110 20.34 8.73 -12.91
C ASP A 110 20.61 8.13 -11.52
N GLN A 111 21.76 8.45 -10.93
CA GLN A 111 22.10 8.02 -9.57
C GLN A 111 21.13 8.60 -8.52
N GLN A 112 20.82 9.90 -8.62
CA GLN A 112 19.87 10.53 -7.70
C GLN A 112 18.45 9.98 -7.89
N LYS A 113 18.04 9.75 -9.13
CA LYS A 113 16.75 9.13 -9.44
C LYS A 113 16.62 7.74 -8.83
N GLN A 114 17.67 6.92 -8.93
CA GLN A 114 17.71 5.61 -8.29
C GLN A 114 17.65 5.68 -6.75
N GLN A 115 18.25 6.68 -6.13
CA GLN A 115 18.16 6.86 -4.67
C GLN A 115 16.72 7.20 -4.26
N VAL A 116 16.06 8.09 -4.99
CA VAL A 116 14.64 8.42 -4.75
C VAL A 116 13.75 7.18 -4.91
N LEU A 117 13.98 6.40 -5.97
CA LEU A 117 13.25 5.15 -6.19
C LEU A 117 13.41 4.17 -5.03
N LYS A 118 14.63 3.92 -4.58
CA LYS A 118 14.90 3.04 -3.43
C LYS A 118 14.22 3.53 -2.15
N ALA A 119 14.25 4.84 -1.91
CA ALA A 119 13.58 5.43 -0.75
C ALA A 119 12.06 5.25 -0.82
N GLU A 120 11.46 5.47 -1.99
CA GLU A 120 10.01 5.27 -2.18
C GLU A 120 9.63 3.79 -2.07
N GLN A 121 10.39 2.87 -2.68
CA GLN A 121 10.17 1.43 -2.53
C GLN A 121 10.25 0.98 -1.07
N ALA A 122 11.23 1.46 -0.32
CA ALA A 122 11.34 1.15 1.11
C ALA A 122 10.12 1.65 1.91
N LYS A 123 9.65 2.86 1.63
CA LYS A 123 8.45 3.44 2.25
C LYS A 123 7.18 2.65 1.90
N LEU A 124 7.04 2.24 0.64
CA LEU A 124 5.91 1.44 0.19
C LEU A 124 5.90 0.05 0.83
N HIS A 125 7.06 -0.59 0.93
CA HIS A 125 7.20 -1.88 1.60
C HIS A 125 6.79 -1.82 3.09
N VAL A 126 7.19 -0.76 3.80
CA VAL A 126 6.77 -0.56 5.20
C VAL A 126 5.25 -0.37 5.29
N LYS A 127 4.66 0.39 4.35
CA LYS A 127 3.22 0.62 4.29
C LYS A 127 2.46 -0.67 3.97
N GLU A 128 2.93 -1.44 2.99
CA GLU A 128 2.37 -2.76 2.63
C GLU A 128 2.34 -3.70 3.85
N LYS A 129 3.47 -3.85 4.52
CA LYS A 129 3.57 -4.68 5.73
C LYS A 129 2.64 -4.22 6.85
N SER A 130 2.47 -2.91 7.02
CA SER A 130 1.51 -2.36 8.00
C SER A 130 0.08 -2.74 7.63
N MET A 131 -0.28 -2.61 6.35
CA MET A 131 -1.62 -2.94 5.85
C MET A 131 -1.92 -4.44 5.92
N GLU A 132 -0.94 -5.29 5.64
CA GLU A 132 -1.04 -6.75 5.82
C GLU A 132 -1.30 -7.12 7.28
N ASN A 133 -0.58 -6.49 8.21
CA ASN A 133 -0.80 -6.70 9.65
C ASN A 133 -2.20 -6.26 10.09
N GLU A 134 -2.70 -5.13 9.58
CA GLU A 134 -4.06 -4.68 9.87
C GLU A 134 -5.10 -5.65 9.31
N LYS A 135 -4.92 -6.13 8.08
CA LYS A 135 -5.76 -7.15 7.46
C LYS A 135 -5.80 -8.42 8.33
N LEU A 136 -4.63 -8.91 8.74
CA LEU A 136 -4.53 -10.10 9.60
C LEU A 136 -5.28 -9.93 10.93
N ARG A 137 -5.20 -8.74 11.54
CA ARG A 137 -5.96 -8.43 12.77
C ARG A 137 -7.48 -8.45 12.54
N LEU A 138 -7.94 -7.91 11.42
CA LEU A 138 -9.36 -7.93 11.07
C LEU A 138 -9.85 -9.37 10.82
N GLU A 139 -9.06 -10.19 10.12
CA GLU A 139 -9.36 -11.61 9.90
C GLU A 139 -9.44 -12.40 11.22
N GLN A 140 -8.52 -12.15 12.15
CA GLN A 140 -8.56 -12.76 13.47
C GLN A 140 -9.80 -12.36 14.27
N GLN A 141 -10.17 -11.07 14.24
CA GLN A 141 -11.39 -10.59 14.90
C GLN A 141 -12.64 -11.22 14.29
N LEU A 142 -12.70 -11.30 12.96
CA LEU A 142 -13.83 -11.93 12.27
C LEU A 142 -13.96 -13.41 12.68
N LYS A 143 -12.85 -14.14 12.71
CA LYS A 143 -12.82 -15.54 13.10
C LYS A 143 -13.28 -15.79 14.55
N LEU A 144 -12.95 -14.87 15.48
CA LEU A 144 -13.45 -14.90 16.84
C LEU A 144 -14.97 -14.71 16.90
N ILE A 145 -15.50 -13.74 16.16
CA ILE A 145 -16.95 -13.47 16.08
C ILE A 145 -17.70 -14.67 15.45
N GLU A 146 -17.16 -15.27 14.40
CA GLU A 146 -17.73 -16.46 13.76
C GLU A 146 -17.77 -17.65 14.73
N SER A 147 -16.71 -17.84 15.51
CA SER A 147 -16.65 -18.87 16.54
C SER A 147 -17.70 -18.63 17.64
N GLU A 148 -17.87 -17.38 18.10
CA GLU A 148 -18.88 -17.01 19.09
C GLU A 148 -20.30 -17.21 18.53
N LEU A 149 -20.53 -16.85 17.26
CA LEU A 149 -21.80 -17.10 16.57
C LEU A 149 -22.12 -18.60 16.51
N GLY A 150 -21.16 -19.43 16.16
CA GLY A 150 -21.32 -20.89 16.16
C GLY A 150 -21.71 -21.45 17.54
N THR A 151 -21.09 -20.92 18.59
CA THR A 151 -21.42 -21.31 19.98
C THR A 151 -22.84 -20.89 20.38
N ILE A 152 -23.26 -19.67 19.98
CA ILE A 152 -24.61 -19.17 20.24
C ILE A 152 -25.65 -19.99 19.48
N ASP A 153 -25.38 -20.34 18.23
CA ASP A 153 -26.30 -21.16 17.41
C ASP A 153 -26.49 -22.54 18.03
N GLN A 154 -25.41 -23.19 18.46
CA GLN A 154 -25.51 -24.47 19.20
C GLN A 154 -26.32 -24.35 20.50
N SER A 155 -26.16 -23.22 21.22
CA SER A 155 -26.91 -22.97 22.45
C SER A 155 -28.39 -22.74 22.20
N ILE A 156 -28.73 -22.06 21.12
CA ILE A 156 -30.09 -21.85 20.65
C ILE A 156 -30.73 -23.19 20.26
N ASP A 157 -30.06 -23.97 19.44
CA ASP A 157 -30.55 -25.28 18.98
C ASP A 157 -30.79 -26.25 20.14
N LYS A 158 -29.88 -26.26 21.12
CA LYS A 158 -30.05 -27.05 22.34
C LYS A 158 -31.24 -26.55 23.13
N GLY A 159 -31.42 -25.27 23.34
CA GLY A 159 -32.56 -24.68 24.06
C GLY A 159 -33.90 -24.97 23.37
N ILE A 160 -33.92 -25.01 22.03
CA ILE A 160 -35.12 -25.41 21.27
C ILE A 160 -35.43 -26.89 21.48
N LYS A 161 -34.43 -27.77 21.44
CA LYS A 161 -34.62 -29.20 21.65
C LYS A 161 -35.11 -29.50 23.06
N ASP A 162 -34.53 -28.83 24.07
CA ASP A 162 -34.91 -29.02 25.48
C ASP A 162 -36.32 -28.44 25.78
N ALA A 163 -36.80 -27.45 24.99
CA ALA A 163 -38.15 -26.89 25.12
C ALA A 163 -39.21 -27.61 24.28
N ALA A 164 -38.80 -28.49 23.36
CA ALA A 164 -39.74 -29.28 22.56
C ALA A 164 -40.49 -30.26 23.47
N PRO A 165 -41.84 -30.29 23.41
CA PRO A 165 -42.60 -31.25 24.21
C PRO A 165 -42.20 -32.67 23.81
N GLN A 166 -41.73 -33.45 24.80
CA GLN A 166 -41.51 -34.89 24.62
C GLN A 166 -42.91 -35.55 24.57
N TYR A 167 -43.42 -35.72 23.37
CA TYR A 167 -44.58 -36.59 23.16
C TYR A 167 -44.10 -38.04 23.24
N ALA A 168 -44.25 -38.63 24.37
CA ALA A 168 -44.13 -40.08 24.58
C ALA A 168 -45.35 -40.79 24.08
#